data_5f979c23d391ba8d39731330ad408051
#
_entry.id   5f979c23d391ba8d39731330ad408051
#
_cell.length_a   1.000
_cell.length_b   1.000
_cell.length_c   1.000
_cell.angle_alpha   90.00
_cell.angle_beta   90.00
_cell.angle_gamma   90.00
#
_symmetry.space_group_name_H-M   'P 1'
#
loop_
_entity.id
_entity.type
_entity.pdbx_description
1 polymer ?
#
loop_
_entity_poly.entity_id
_entity_poly.type
_entity_poly.pdbx_seq_one_letter_code
_entity_poly.pdbx_strand_id
1 'polypeptide(L)'
;MSRRWWAYVGVLALVAVSGAARAAELLPLPDIRTSHRVMQKYTCATGRILQVTYLNASNGQSFAVLPVKGRQMLFVNVMSGSGAKYQAGSYTWWTKGPQATLYDAMLGEDAPPLLSDCVTIVR
;
A
#
# COMPACT_ATOMS: atom_id res chain seq x y z
N MET A 1 -14.93 76.78 -12.06
CA MET A 1 -13.98 75.93 -11.32
C MET A 1 -14.47 74.52 -11.36
N SER A 2 -13.91 73.68 -12.21
CA SER A 2 -14.27 72.27 -12.28
C SER A 2 -13.34 71.45 -11.39
N ARG A 3 -13.85 70.93 -10.30
CA ARG A 3 -13.12 69.99 -9.49
C ARG A 3 -13.21 68.61 -10.15
N ARG A 4 -12.14 68.18 -10.77
CA ARG A 4 -12.04 66.81 -11.26
C ARG A 4 -11.73 65.92 -10.05
N TRP A 5 -12.72 65.15 -9.65
CA TRP A 5 -12.51 64.07 -8.71
C TRP A 5 -11.97 62.86 -9.49
N TRP A 6 -10.70 62.60 -9.30
CA TRP A 6 -10.12 61.35 -9.77
C TRP A 6 -10.49 60.29 -8.78
N ALA A 7 -11.51 59.53 -9.10
CA ALA A 7 -11.79 58.31 -8.37
C ALA A 7 -10.71 57.26 -8.76
N TYR A 8 -9.77 57.06 -7.87
CA TYR A 8 -8.91 55.90 -8.00
C TYR A 8 -9.72 54.68 -7.66
N VAL A 9 -10.21 53.99 -8.66
CA VAL A 9 -10.78 52.68 -8.49
C VAL A 9 -9.58 51.75 -8.31
N GLY A 10 -9.25 51.48 -7.06
CA GLY A 10 -8.29 50.42 -6.72
C GLY A 10 -8.90 49.08 -7.14
N VAL A 11 -8.44 48.55 -8.23
CA VAL A 11 -8.70 47.16 -8.60
C VAL A 11 -7.89 46.31 -7.65
N LEU A 12 -8.52 45.86 -6.56
CA LEU A 12 -7.99 44.79 -5.76
C LEU A 12 -8.03 43.53 -6.62
N ALA A 13 -6.88 43.22 -7.26
CA ALA A 13 -6.68 41.92 -7.87
C ALA A 13 -6.60 40.90 -6.72
N LEU A 14 -7.71 40.25 -6.44
CA LEU A 14 -7.72 39.04 -5.62
C LEU A 14 -6.97 37.97 -6.41
N VAL A 15 -5.68 37.82 -6.09
CA VAL A 15 -4.93 36.66 -6.50
C VAL A 15 -5.46 35.48 -5.69
N ALA A 16 -6.43 34.78 -6.21
CA ALA A 16 -6.83 33.49 -5.67
C ALA A 16 -5.64 32.54 -5.89
N VAL A 17 -4.83 32.35 -4.86
CA VAL A 17 -3.87 31.27 -4.82
C VAL A 17 -4.70 30.00 -4.66
N SER A 18 -5.14 29.43 -5.78
CA SER A 18 -5.67 28.06 -5.79
C SER A 18 -4.49 27.15 -5.47
N GLY A 19 -4.35 26.83 -4.17
CA GLY A 19 -3.51 25.74 -3.74
C GLY A 19 -4.06 24.49 -4.37
N ALA A 20 -3.49 24.06 -5.53
CA ALA A 20 -3.79 22.76 -6.08
C ALA A 20 -3.29 21.75 -5.05
N ALA A 21 -4.23 21.13 -4.30
CA ALA A 21 -3.93 19.95 -3.52
C ALA A 21 -3.40 18.91 -4.52
N ARG A 22 -2.10 18.63 -4.47
CA ARG A 22 -1.53 17.55 -5.25
C ARG A 22 -2.11 16.26 -4.70
N ALA A 23 -3.08 15.68 -5.42
CA ALA A 23 -3.48 14.32 -5.18
C ALA A 23 -2.22 13.45 -5.30
N ALA A 24 -1.96 12.61 -4.28
CA ALA A 24 -0.88 11.64 -4.36
C ALA A 24 -1.04 10.86 -5.67
N GLU A 25 -0.03 10.89 -6.52
CA GLU A 25 -0.07 10.16 -7.79
C GLU A 25 -0.09 8.67 -7.49
N LEU A 26 -1.16 8.00 -7.90
CA LEU A 26 -1.20 6.55 -7.92
C LEU A 26 -0.21 6.09 -8.99
N LEU A 27 0.55 5.04 -8.67
CA LEU A 27 1.46 4.44 -9.65
C LEU A 27 0.64 3.81 -10.80
N PRO A 28 0.56 4.42 -11.99
CA PRO A 28 -0.16 3.83 -13.11
C PRO A 28 0.71 2.76 -13.75
N LEU A 29 0.21 1.53 -13.81
CA LEU A 29 0.85 0.40 -14.50
C LEU A 29 -0.11 -0.09 -15.59
N PRO A 30 -0.22 0.64 -16.73
CA PRO A 30 -1.25 0.35 -17.73
C PRO A 30 -1.09 -1.01 -18.39
N ASP A 31 0.12 -1.56 -18.38
CA ASP A 31 0.44 -2.86 -18.96
C ASP A 31 0.17 -4.02 -18.00
N ILE A 32 -0.11 -3.73 -16.74
CA ILE A 32 -0.44 -4.73 -15.73
C ILE A 32 -1.88 -4.53 -15.28
N ARG A 33 -2.75 -5.44 -15.71
CA ARG A 33 -4.16 -5.38 -15.38
C ARG A 33 -4.49 -6.38 -14.31
N THR A 34 -5.09 -5.91 -13.22
CA THR A 34 -5.63 -6.78 -12.17
C THR A 34 -6.89 -7.47 -12.69
N SER A 35 -6.84 -8.80 -12.73
CA SER A 35 -7.99 -9.62 -13.11
C SER A 35 -8.81 -10.07 -11.91
N HIS A 36 -8.18 -10.20 -10.75
CA HIS A 36 -8.81 -10.66 -9.52
C HIS A 36 -8.22 -9.99 -8.30
N ARG A 37 -9.10 -9.62 -7.35
CA ARG A 37 -8.71 -8.98 -6.09
C ARG A 37 -9.42 -9.67 -4.94
N VAL A 38 -8.64 -10.09 -3.93
CA VAL A 38 -9.15 -10.70 -2.70
C VAL A 38 -8.57 -9.97 -1.50
N MET A 39 -9.41 -9.56 -0.58
CA MET A 39 -8.99 -9.03 0.72
C MET A 39 -9.13 -10.10 1.79
N GLN A 40 -8.06 -10.34 2.54
CA GLN A 40 -8.01 -11.33 3.59
C GLN A 40 -7.55 -10.69 4.88
N LYS A 41 -8.26 -10.92 5.97
CA LYS A 41 -7.85 -10.51 7.32
C LYS A 41 -7.16 -11.67 8.03
N TYR A 42 -6.12 -11.34 8.77
CA TYR A 42 -5.36 -12.28 9.61
C TYR A 42 -5.32 -11.77 11.04
N THR A 43 -5.34 -12.70 12.00
CA THR A 43 -4.97 -12.44 13.38
C THR A 43 -3.61 -13.08 13.65
N CYS A 44 -2.64 -12.29 14.12
CA CYS A 44 -1.28 -12.74 14.42
C CYS A 44 -1.09 -12.96 15.94
N ALA A 45 0.05 -13.57 16.34
CA ALA A 45 0.33 -14.03 17.70
C ALA A 45 0.09 -13.00 18.80
N THR A 46 0.35 -11.73 18.57
CA THR A 46 0.15 -10.66 19.57
C THR A 46 -1.27 -10.10 19.59
N GLY A 47 -2.23 -10.75 18.92
CA GLY A 47 -3.58 -10.24 18.73
C GLY A 47 -3.69 -9.16 17.66
N ARG A 48 -2.61 -8.88 16.97
CA ARG A 48 -2.60 -7.89 15.89
C ARG A 48 -3.42 -8.37 14.69
N ILE A 49 -4.32 -7.52 14.24
CA ILE A 49 -5.12 -7.78 13.05
C ILE A 49 -4.46 -7.12 11.85
N LEU A 50 -4.31 -7.87 10.77
CA LEU A 50 -3.68 -7.48 9.54
C LEU A 50 -4.61 -7.72 8.37
N GLN A 51 -4.77 -6.74 7.49
CA GLN A 51 -5.50 -6.91 6.25
C GLN A 51 -4.52 -6.98 5.09
N VAL A 52 -4.61 -8.04 4.30
CA VAL A 52 -3.81 -8.26 3.11
C VAL A 52 -4.72 -8.24 1.89
N THR A 53 -4.33 -7.48 0.89
CA THR A 53 -5.01 -7.47 -0.41
C THR A 53 -4.17 -8.26 -1.40
N TYR A 54 -4.71 -9.37 -1.89
CA TYR A 54 -4.09 -10.17 -2.94
C TYR A 54 -4.61 -9.73 -4.29
N LEU A 55 -3.69 -9.51 -5.22
CA LEU A 55 -3.98 -9.07 -6.58
C LEU A 55 -3.41 -10.10 -7.56
N ASN A 56 -4.25 -10.63 -8.42
CA ASN A 56 -3.82 -11.48 -9.51
C ASN A 56 -3.95 -10.69 -10.81
N ALA A 57 -2.86 -10.59 -11.55
CA ALA A 57 -2.85 -9.90 -12.81
C ALA A 57 -3.16 -10.86 -13.98
N SER A 58 -3.68 -10.30 -15.07
CA SER A 58 -4.02 -11.06 -16.28
C SER A 58 -2.81 -11.69 -16.96
N ASN A 59 -1.60 -11.18 -16.69
CA ASN A 59 -0.34 -11.73 -17.19
C ASN A 59 0.18 -12.94 -16.39
N GLY A 60 -0.54 -13.41 -15.36
CA GLY A 60 -0.14 -14.50 -14.49
C GLY A 60 0.66 -14.11 -13.26
N GLN A 61 1.02 -12.83 -13.11
CA GLN A 61 1.67 -12.36 -11.89
C GLN A 61 0.70 -12.22 -10.74
N SER A 62 1.19 -12.45 -9.53
CA SER A 62 0.43 -12.25 -8.28
C SER A 62 1.16 -11.30 -7.35
N PHE A 63 0.39 -10.51 -6.64
CA PHE A 63 0.89 -9.51 -5.71
C PHE A 63 0.14 -9.58 -4.39
N ALA A 64 0.76 -9.08 -3.33
CA ALA A 64 0.12 -8.88 -2.05
C ALA A 64 0.42 -7.46 -1.56
N VAL A 65 -0.59 -6.76 -1.08
CA VAL A 65 -0.43 -5.46 -0.44
C VAL A 65 -0.74 -5.62 1.04
N LEU A 66 0.22 -5.33 1.88
CA LEU A 66 0.05 -5.42 3.34
C LEU A 66 0.87 -4.33 4.04
N PRO A 67 0.46 -3.93 5.26
CA PRO A 67 1.20 -2.95 6.02
C PRO A 67 2.44 -3.58 6.66
N VAL A 68 3.58 -2.92 6.52
CA VAL A 68 4.82 -3.24 7.23
C VAL A 68 5.27 -1.99 7.97
N LYS A 69 5.37 -2.06 9.30
CA LYS A 69 5.75 -0.92 10.14
C LYS A 69 4.92 0.34 9.84
N GLY A 70 3.60 0.17 9.69
CA GLY A 70 2.65 1.26 9.44
C GLY A 70 2.59 1.77 8.00
N ARG A 71 3.31 1.18 7.06
CA ARG A 71 3.29 1.57 5.65
C ARG A 71 2.78 0.44 4.77
N GLN A 72 1.84 0.76 3.88
CA GLN A 72 1.39 -0.20 2.87
C GLN A 72 2.50 -0.46 1.86
N MET A 73 2.82 -1.73 1.65
CA MET A 73 3.86 -2.15 0.71
C MET A 73 3.32 -3.16 -0.28
N LEU A 74 3.79 -3.06 -1.50
CA LEU A 74 3.50 -4.01 -2.57
C LEU A 74 4.55 -5.13 -2.56
N PHE A 75 4.08 -6.35 -2.36
CA PHE A 75 4.89 -7.56 -2.42
C PHE A 75 4.64 -8.29 -3.74
N VAL A 76 5.68 -8.83 -4.32
CA VAL A 76 5.61 -9.60 -5.56
C VAL A 76 5.75 -11.08 -5.23
N ASN A 77 4.89 -11.91 -5.84
CA ASN A 77 4.98 -13.36 -5.70
C ASN A 77 6.28 -13.88 -6.29
N VAL A 78 6.97 -14.74 -5.55
CA VAL A 78 8.21 -15.38 -5.96
C VAL A 78 8.07 -16.90 -5.86
N MET A 79 8.99 -17.62 -6.50
CA MET A 79 9.00 -19.07 -6.48
C MET A 79 9.14 -19.60 -5.05
N SER A 80 8.37 -20.62 -4.71
CA SER A 80 8.38 -21.26 -3.41
C SER A 80 8.17 -22.77 -3.57
N GLY A 81 8.90 -23.55 -2.78
CA GLY A 81 8.71 -25.01 -2.74
C GLY A 81 7.42 -25.44 -2.06
N SER A 82 6.87 -24.63 -1.18
CA SER A 82 5.60 -24.86 -0.49
C SER A 82 4.93 -23.53 -0.17
N GLY A 83 3.60 -23.51 -0.18
CA GLY A 83 2.84 -22.30 0.05
C GLY A 83 3.09 -21.24 -1.02
N ALA A 84 2.83 -19.99 -0.70
CA ALA A 84 3.07 -18.86 -1.57
C ALA A 84 3.91 -17.80 -0.84
N LYS A 85 5.02 -17.42 -1.44
CA LYS A 85 5.92 -16.37 -0.95
C LYS A 85 5.75 -15.10 -1.76
N TYR A 86 5.71 -13.98 -1.05
CA TYR A 86 5.67 -12.64 -1.62
C TYR A 86 6.80 -11.82 -1.01
N GLN A 87 7.53 -11.07 -1.83
CA GLN A 87 8.69 -10.30 -1.37
C GLN A 87 8.57 -8.82 -1.73
N ALA A 88 8.99 -7.97 -0.79
CA ALA A 88 9.15 -6.53 -0.97
C ALA A 88 10.42 -6.10 -0.20
N GLY A 89 11.47 -5.69 -0.92
CA GLY A 89 12.75 -5.37 -0.30
C GLY A 89 13.28 -6.56 0.51
N SER A 90 13.56 -6.35 1.79
CA SER A 90 14.03 -7.40 2.69
C SER A 90 12.92 -8.24 3.31
N TYR A 91 11.65 -7.86 3.10
CA TYR A 91 10.51 -8.52 3.71
C TYR A 91 10.00 -9.67 2.88
N THR A 92 9.59 -10.75 3.56
CA THR A 92 8.92 -11.90 2.95
C THR A 92 7.63 -12.20 3.69
N TRP A 93 6.52 -12.19 2.96
CA TRP A 93 5.23 -12.67 3.42
C TRP A 93 5.01 -14.08 2.88
N TRP A 94 5.01 -15.06 3.75
CA TRP A 94 4.89 -16.47 3.38
C TRP A 94 3.57 -17.03 3.88
N THR A 95 2.72 -17.45 2.96
CA THR A 95 1.43 -18.07 3.29
C THR A 95 1.49 -19.58 3.05
N LYS A 96 0.91 -20.32 4.00
CA LYS A 96 0.72 -21.78 3.90
C LYS A 96 -0.70 -22.11 4.36
N GLY A 97 -1.61 -22.36 3.40
CA GLY A 97 -3.02 -22.52 3.72
C GLY A 97 -3.57 -21.29 4.46
N PRO A 98 -4.24 -21.46 5.62
CA PRO A 98 -4.78 -20.34 6.38
C PRO A 98 -3.74 -19.59 7.21
N GLN A 99 -2.49 -20.06 7.26
CA GLN A 99 -1.43 -19.50 8.06
C GLN A 99 -0.49 -18.63 7.24
N ALA A 100 0.09 -17.61 7.87
CA ALA A 100 1.07 -16.74 7.25
C ALA A 100 2.08 -16.21 8.27
N THR A 101 3.24 -15.83 7.77
CA THR A 101 4.35 -15.31 8.57
C THR A 101 5.05 -14.20 7.80
N LEU A 102 5.43 -13.13 8.49
CA LEU A 102 6.20 -12.04 7.92
C LEU A 102 7.63 -12.06 8.46
N TYR A 103 8.59 -12.16 7.56
CA TYR A 103 10.02 -12.15 7.86
C TYR A 103 10.69 -10.88 7.38
N ASP A 104 11.79 -10.53 8.05
CA ASP A 104 12.72 -9.50 7.59
C ASP A 104 14.13 -10.11 7.50
N ALA A 105 14.64 -10.26 6.29
CA ALA A 105 15.97 -10.86 6.06
C ALA A 105 17.11 -10.00 6.62
N MET A 106 16.91 -8.72 6.83
CA MET A 106 17.91 -7.82 7.42
C MET A 106 18.21 -8.13 8.89
N LEU A 107 17.30 -8.84 9.57
CA LEU A 107 17.49 -9.22 10.97
C LEU A 107 18.33 -10.50 11.14
N GLY A 108 18.67 -11.19 10.05
CA GLY A 108 19.43 -12.44 10.05
C GLY A 108 18.54 -13.68 9.98
N GLU A 109 19.13 -14.82 9.61
CA GLU A 109 18.39 -16.07 9.41
C GLU A 109 17.79 -16.64 10.69
N ASP A 110 18.44 -16.43 11.83
CA ASP A 110 18.01 -16.92 13.14
C ASP A 110 17.10 -15.94 13.89
N ALA A 111 16.82 -14.80 13.32
CA ALA A 111 15.95 -13.83 13.95
C ALA A 111 14.47 -14.29 13.93
N PRO A 112 13.70 -14.01 14.99
CA PRO A 112 12.28 -14.29 14.98
C PRO A 112 11.58 -13.47 13.90
N PRO A 113 10.49 -14.00 13.32
CA PRO A 113 9.71 -13.25 12.34
C PRO A 113 9.12 -11.97 12.94
N LEU A 114 8.87 -10.97 12.09
CA LEU A 114 8.19 -9.73 12.51
C LEU A 114 6.75 -9.99 12.94
N LEU A 115 6.05 -10.86 12.22
CA LEU A 115 4.71 -11.32 12.54
C LEU A 115 4.68 -12.85 12.39
N SER A 116 4.24 -13.55 13.44
CA SER A 116 4.13 -15.00 13.45
C SER A 116 2.69 -15.44 13.76
N ASP A 117 2.42 -16.69 13.44
CA ASP A 117 1.14 -17.33 13.74
C ASP A 117 -0.07 -16.51 13.25
N CYS A 118 0.09 -15.87 12.10
CA CYS A 118 -1.00 -15.17 11.47
C CYS A 118 -1.96 -16.18 10.84
N VAL A 119 -3.21 -16.12 11.24
CA VAL A 119 -4.25 -17.05 10.79
C VAL A 119 -5.40 -16.24 10.20
N THR A 120 -5.93 -16.72 9.07
CA THR A 120 -7.07 -16.09 8.43
C THR A 120 -8.28 -16.07 9.35
N ILE A 121 -8.93 -14.91 9.42
CA ILE A 121 -10.20 -14.77 10.12
C ILE A 121 -11.31 -15.21 9.17
N VAL A 122 -11.94 -16.32 9.47
CA VAL A 122 -13.10 -16.85 8.74
C VAL A 122 -14.36 -16.31 9.41
N ARG A 123 -15.20 -15.64 8.65
CA ARG A 123 -16.53 -15.23 9.11
C ARG A 123 -17.59 -16.27 8.72
#